data_26090c8956e9eaecb452053fc20f71db
#
_entry.id   26090c8956e9eaecb452053fc20f71db
#
_cell.length_a   1.000
_cell.length_b   1.000
_cell.length_c   1.000
_cell.angle_alpha   90.00
_cell.angle_beta   90.00
_cell.angle_gamma   90.00
#
_symmetry.space_group_name_H-M   'P 1'
#
loop_
_entity.id
_entity.type
_entity.pdbx_description
1 polymer ?
#
loop_
_entity_poly.entity_id
_entity_poly.type
_entity_poly.pdbx_seq_one_letter_code
_entity_poly.pdbx_strand_id
1 'polypeptide(L)'
;MAEYEPNEPGVGLVHRIDKDTSGLLVIAKTPDAKSKLGVQFFNKTTRRRYEALVWGNVKTDEGRIEGNIARDPHDRLQMAVFAPDSGIGKPAVTHYKVLKRFGYVTLIECQLETGRTHQIRTHMRHIGHPLFNDARYGGDKVLRGTTSGAYNSFIRNCFEICPRQALHARTLGFKHPTTGEEMDFSAFPPQDFK
;
A
#
# COMPACT_ATOMS: atom_id res chain seq x y z
N MET A 1 14.45 -27.68 8.72
CA MET A 1 14.07 -26.26 8.61
C MET A 1 14.00 -25.69 10.02
N ALA A 2 14.58 -24.53 10.29
CA ALA A 2 14.44 -23.89 11.59
C ALA A 2 12.95 -23.56 11.83
N GLU A 3 12.42 -23.95 12.98
CA GLU A 3 11.08 -23.58 13.41
C GLU A 3 11.04 -22.07 13.70
N TYR A 4 9.88 -21.45 13.47
CA TYR A 4 9.67 -20.05 13.80
C TYR A 4 9.32 -19.91 15.28
N GLU A 5 10.24 -19.32 16.04
CA GLU A 5 10.05 -18.99 17.45
C GLU A 5 9.70 -17.51 17.59
N PRO A 6 8.43 -17.14 17.73
CA PRO A 6 8.00 -15.74 17.67
C PRO A 6 8.56 -14.87 18.80
N ASN A 7 8.96 -15.46 19.91
CA ASN A 7 9.50 -14.75 21.07
C ASN A 7 11.04 -14.76 21.12
N GLU A 8 11.73 -15.38 20.15
CA GLU A 8 13.17 -15.38 20.11
C GLU A 8 13.70 -13.98 19.76
N PRO A 9 14.65 -13.41 20.54
CA PRO A 9 15.26 -12.13 20.22
C PRO A 9 15.90 -12.13 18.84
N GLY A 10 15.58 -11.12 18.02
CA GLY A 10 16.16 -10.97 16.69
C GLY A 10 15.43 -11.67 15.56
N VAL A 11 14.33 -12.39 15.81
CA VAL A 11 13.41 -12.90 14.76
C VAL A 11 12.24 -11.95 14.52
N GLY A 12 11.40 -12.24 13.52
CA GLY A 12 10.14 -11.57 13.26
C GLY A 12 10.16 -10.57 12.12
N LEU A 13 9.43 -9.48 12.26
CA LEU A 13 9.17 -8.53 11.18
C LEU A 13 10.44 -7.79 10.75
N VAL A 14 10.66 -7.74 9.44
CA VAL A 14 11.71 -6.94 8.77
C VAL A 14 11.14 -5.73 8.03
N HIS A 15 9.85 -5.76 7.76
CA HIS A 15 9.06 -4.64 7.22
C HIS A 15 7.63 -4.71 7.73
N ARG A 16 6.82 -3.79 7.29
CA ARG A 16 5.40 -3.74 7.65
C ARG A 16 4.53 -3.44 6.43
N ILE A 17 3.29 -3.92 6.49
CA ILE A 17 2.16 -3.40 5.72
C ILE A 17 1.21 -2.68 6.68
N ASP A 18 0.32 -1.84 6.17
CA ASP A 18 -0.63 -1.14 7.03
C ASP A 18 -1.66 -2.12 7.62
N LYS A 19 -2.22 -1.77 8.78
CA LYS A 19 -3.37 -2.47 9.33
C LYS A 19 -4.46 -2.55 8.26
N ASP A 20 -5.10 -3.71 8.15
CA ASP A 20 -6.16 -4.00 7.19
C ASP A 20 -5.73 -4.02 5.70
N THR A 21 -4.42 -3.91 5.40
CA THR A 21 -3.89 -4.22 4.07
C THR A 21 -3.65 -5.72 3.97
N SER A 22 -4.20 -6.35 2.95
CA SER A 22 -4.00 -7.77 2.66
C SER A 22 -2.73 -8.03 1.85
N GLY A 23 -2.32 -9.29 1.75
CA GLY A 23 -1.23 -9.71 0.86
C GLY A 23 0.05 -10.12 1.57
N LEU A 24 1.17 -9.99 0.86
CA LEU A 24 2.45 -10.58 1.23
C LEU A 24 3.19 -9.78 2.29
N LEU A 25 3.72 -10.51 3.27
CA LEU A 25 4.61 -10.03 4.31
C LEU A 25 5.71 -11.08 4.51
N VAL A 26 6.98 -10.66 4.62
CA VAL A 26 8.08 -11.57 4.96
C VAL A 26 8.43 -11.46 6.44
N ILE A 27 8.66 -12.62 7.05
CA ILE A 27 9.08 -12.76 8.45
C ILE A 27 10.42 -13.50 8.48
N ALA A 28 11.40 -12.94 9.19
CA ALA A 28 12.67 -13.61 9.42
C ALA A 28 12.56 -14.65 10.53
N LYS A 29 13.07 -15.85 10.31
CA LYS A 29 13.06 -16.96 11.28
C LYS A 29 14.33 -17.03 12.12
N THR A 30 15.37 -16.25 11.78
CA THR A 30 16.63 -16.18 12.51
C THR A 30 17.13 -14.73 12.59
N PRO A 31 17.95 -14.38 13.59
CA PRO A 31 18.56 -13.06 13.71
C PRO A 31 19.40 -12.66 12.48
N ASP A 32 20.16 -13.60 11.91
CA ASP A 32 20.96 -13.37 10.69
C ASP A 32 20.06 -13.05 9.49
N ALA A 33 18.99 -13.82 9.28
CA ALA A 33 18.02 -13.55 8.23
C ALA A 33 17.35 -12.17 8.42
N LYS A 34 17.02 -11.79 9.65
CA LYS A 34 16.43 -10.50 9.97
C LYS A 34 17.37 -9.35 9.61
N SER A 35 18.65 -9.47 9.97
CA SER A 35 19.65 -8.47 9.63
C SER A 35 19.83 -8.31 8.11
N LYS A 36 20.03 -9.41 7.40
CA LYS A 36 20.25 -9.42 5.95
C LYS A 36 19.03 -8.94 5.14
N LEU A 37 17.82 -9.35 5.52
CA LEU A 37 16.59 -8.84 4.92
C LEU A 37 16.38 -7.36 5.25
N GLY A 38 16.64 -6.96 6.49
CA GLY A 38 16.57 -5.55 6.90
C GLY A 38 17.44 -4.64 6.04
N VAL A 39 18.66 -5.07 5.72
CA VAL A 39 19.59 -4.35 4.80
C VAL A 39 18.95 -4.20 3.41
N GLN A 40 18.29 -5.24 2.87
CA GLN A 40 17.64 -5.17 1.56
C GLN A 40 16.48 -4.16 1.56
N PHE A 41 15.66 -4.12 2.61
CA PHE A 41 14.59 -3.12 2.75
C PHE A 41 15.14 -1.71 2.93
N PHE A 42 16.23 -1.54 3.69
CA PHE A 42 16.91 -0.26 3.88
C PHE A 42 17.49 0.27 2.57
N ASN A 43 18.20 -0.58 1.82
CA ASN A 43 18.82 -0.26 0.53
C ASN A 43 17.80 -0.21 -0.62
N LYS A 44 16.49 -0.50 -0.36
CA LYS A 44 15.41 -0.48 -1.34
C LYS A 44 15.63 -1.43 -2.53
N THR A 45 16.32 -2.54 -2.31
CA THR A 45 16.56 -3.57 -3.32
C THR A 45 15.42 -4.58 -3.42
N THR A 46 14.46 -4.55 -2.49
CA THR A 46 13.26 -5.39 -2.53
C THR A 46 12.26 -4.88 -3.57
N ARG A 47 11.67 -5.80 -4.32
CA ARG A 47 10.63 -5.49 -5.32
C ARG A 47 9.26 -5.68 -4.67
N ARG A 48 8.45 -4.62 -4.65
CA ARG A 48 7.13 -4.62 -4.02
C ARG A 48 6.12 -3.98 -4.93
N ARG A 49 5.05 -4.70 -5.26
CA ARG A 49 3.91 -4.18 -6.00
C ARG A 49 2.64 -4.38 -5.20
N TYR A 50 1.78 -3.40 -5.29
CA TYR A 50 0.47 -3.38 -4.64
C TYR A 50 -0.61 -3.17 -5.69
N GLU A 51 -1.76 -3.77 -5.49
CA GLU A 51 -2.99 -3.42 -6.21
C GLU A 51 -3.86 -2.56 -5.30
N ALA A 52 -4.43 -1.48 -5.83
CA ALA A 52 -5.32 -0.60 -5.12
C ALA A 52 -6.52 -0.22 -5.99
N LEU A 53 -7.72 -0.23 -5.40
CA LEU A 53 -8.89 0.38 -6.01
C LEU A 53 -9.00 1.81 -5.48
N VAL A 54 -9.04 2.78 -6.37
CA VAL A 54 -9.10 4.22 -6.02
C VAL A 54 -10.34 4.89 -6.58
N TRP A 55 -10.81 5.93 -5.89
CA TRP A 55 -11.91 6.74 -6.37
C TRP A 55 -11.55 7.58 -7.57
N GLY A 56 -12.48 7.66 -8.50
CA GLY A 56 -12.38 8.47 -9.70
C GLY A 56 -11.73 7.76 -10.89
N ASN A 57 -11.80 8.42 -12.03
CA ASN A 57 -11.19 7.97 -13.27
C ASN A 57 -9.79 8.58 -13.38
N VAL A 58 -8.75 7.82 -13.05
CA VAL A 58 -7.35 8.25 -13.20
C VAL A 58 -7.06 8.42 -14.68
N LYS A 59 -6.76 9.65 -15.10
CA LYS A 59 -6.70 10.03 -16.54
C LYS A 59 -5.46 9.44 -17.24
N THR A 60 -4.30 9.53 -16.60
CA THR A 60 -3.02 9.02 -17.15
C THR A 60 -2.87 7.54 -16.88
N ASP A 61 -2.37 6.79 -17.86
CA ASP A 61 -2.21 5.33 -17.73
C ASP A 61 -1.14 4.94 -16.72
N GLU A 62 -0.15 5.80 -16.53
CA GLU A 62 0.90 5.64 -15.55
C GLU A 62 1.35 7.00 -15.01
N GLY A 63 1.99 7.01 -13.87
CA GLY A 63 2.52 8.22 -13.28
C GLY A 63 3.43 7.97 -12.09
N ARG A 64 4.10 9.04 -11.67
CA ARG A 64 5.00 9.10 -10.53
C ARG A 64 4.52 10.17 -9.57
N ILE A 65 4.33 9.81 -8.32
CA ILE A 65 3.94 10.73 -7.24
C ILE A 65 5.14 10.87 -6.32
N GLU A 66 5.59 12.09 -6.12
CA GLU A 66 6.72 12.44 -5.27
C GLU A 66 6.35 13.50 -4.26
N GLY A 67 6.89 13.38 -3.05
CA GLY A 67 6.75 14.35 -1.99
C GLY A 67 7.28 13.80 -0.67
N ASN A 68 7.46 14.66 0.31
CA ASN A 68 7.84 14.23 1.64
C ASN A 68 6.58 13.79 2.41
N ILE A 69 6.66 12.66 3.11
CA ILE A 69 5.56 12.21 3.97
C ILE A 69 5.92 12.45 5.43
N ALA A 70 5.03 13.14 6.14
CA ALA A 70 5.08 13.37 7.58
C ALA A 70 3.67 13.23 8.18
N ARG A 71 3.58 13.33 9.50
CA ARG A 71 2.28 13.41 10.18
C ARG A 71 1.53 14.67 9.77
N ASP A 72 0.22 14.51 9.54
CA ASP A 72 -0.65 15.65 9.25
C ASP A 72 -0.70 16.56 10.50
N PRO A 73 -0.45 17.88 10.35
CA PRO A 73 -0.48 18.81 11.49
C PRO A 73 -1.87 18.98 12.11
N HIS A 74 -2.93 18.71 11.33
CA HIS A 74 -4.34 18.89 11.77
C HIS A 74 -4.95 17.57 12.28
N ASP A 75 -4.47 16.40 11.79
CA ASP A 75 -4.90 15.09 12.25
C ASP A 75 -3.70 14.15 12.42
N ARG A 76 -3.22 14.02 13.65
CA ARG A 76 -2.04 13.19 13.99
C ARG A 76 -2.20 11.70 13.70
N LEU A 77 -3.42 11.23 13.40
CA LEU A 77 -3.66 9.85 12.99
C LEU A 77 -3.43 9.65 11.47
N GLN A 78 -3.34 10.74 10.70
CA GLN A 78 -3.08 10.73 9.28
C GLN A 78 -1.62 11.09 8.96
N MET A 79 -1.23 10.78 7.73
CA MET A 79 -0.02 11.30 7.09
C MET A 79 -0.42 12.29 6.03
N ALA A 80 0.45 13.26 5.74
CA ALA A 80 0.27 14.27 4.68
C ALA A 80 1.50 14.32 3.78
N VAL A 81 1.30 14.80 2.55
CA VAL A 81 2.36 15.04 1.58
C VAL A 81 2.79 16.51 1.67
N PHE A 82 4.09 16.72 1.78
CA PHE A 82 4.72 18.04 1.79
C PHE A 82 5.65 18.16 0.57
N ALA A 83 5.91 19.37 0.13
CA ALA A 83 6.84 19.61 -0.95
C ALA A 83 8.24 19.05 -0.63
N PRO A 84 8.99 18.51 -1.62
CA PRO A 84 10.30 17.92 -1.38
C PRO A 84 11.32 18.86 -0.71
N ASP A 85 11.21 20.15 -0.96
CA ASP A 85 12.06 21.24 -0.45
C ASP A 85 11.54 21.88 0.85
N SER A 86 10.42 21.39 1.38
CA SER A 86 9.81 21.96 2.60
C SER A 86 10.61 21.78 3.89
N GLY A 87 11.59 20.86 3.90
CA GLY A 87 12.28 20.44 5.12
C GLY A 87 11.42 19.60 6.07
N ILE A 88 10.16 19.32 5.72
CA ILE A 88 9.20 18.56 6.54
C ILE A 88 9.09 17.14 5.99
N GLY A 89 9.17 16.14 6.88
CA GLY A 89 8.91 14.73 6.54
C GLY A 89 10.11 14.03 5.89
N LYS A 90 9.82 12.89 5.29
CA LYS A 90 10.83 12.04 4.63
C LYS A 90 10.45 11.81 3.18
N PRO A 91 11.41 11.88 2.23
CA PRO A 91 11.16 11.65 0.81
C PRO A 91 10.42 10.34 0.56
N ALA A 92 9.41 10.40 -0.29
CA ALA A 92 8.60 9.26 -0.69
C ALA A 92 8.32 9.34 -2.19
N VAL A 93 8.39 8.19 -2.86
CA VAL A 93 8.11 8.06 -4.29
C VAL A 93 7.26 6.81 -4.52
N THR A 94 6.14 6.99 -5.21
CA THR A 94 5.23 5.94 -5.65
C THR A 94 5.03 6.05 -7.15
N HIS A 95 5.32 4.98 -7.89
CA HIS A 95 4.89 4.82 -9.27
C HIS A 95 3.54 4.12 -9.28
N TYR A 96 2.65 4.53 -10.19
CA TYR A 96 1.40 3.82 -10.43
C TYR A 96 1.20 3.52 -11.91
N LYS A 97 0.47 2.45 -12.19
CA LYS A 97 -0.01 2.07 -13.51
C LYS A 97 -1.48 1.70 -13.42
N VAL A 98 -2.29 2.23 -14.32
CA VAL A 98 -3.70 1.87 -14.41
C VAL A 98 -3.82 0.46 -15.00
N LEU A 99 -4.51 -0.41 -14.27
CA LEU A 99 -4.84 -1.75 -14.73
C LEU A 99 -6.23 -1.77 -15.39
N LYS A 100 -7.22 -1.10 -14.78
CA LYS A 100 -8.59 -1.04 -15.32
C LYS A 100 -9.36 0.16 -14.79
N ARG A 101 -10.14 0.79 -15.65
CA ARG A 101 -11.06 1.87 -15.31
C ARG A 101 -12.49 1.36 -15.32
N PHE A 102 -13.25 1.70 -14.27
CA PHE A 102 -14.66 1.32 -14.10
C PHE A 102 -15.59 2.55 -14.12
N GLY A 103 -15.13 3.68 -14.65
CA GLY A 103 -15.83 4.95 -14.67
C GLY A 103 -15.64 5.77 -13.39
N TYR A 104 -16.19 5.32 -12.28
CA TYR A 104 -16.13 6.04 -11.00
C TYR A 104 -15.05 5.57 -10.05
N VAL A 105 -14.41 4.45 -10.35
CA VAL A 105 -13.25 3.91 -9.65
C VAL A 105 -12.23 3.38 -10.66
N THR A 106 -10.98 3.31 -10.26
CA THR A 106 -9.87 2.81 -11.07
C THR A 106 -9.06 1.79 -10.27
N LEU A 107 -8.81 0.63 -10.85
CA LEU A 107 -7.85 -0.34 -10.34
C LEU A 107 -6.45 0.05 -10.84
N ILE A 108 -5.51 0.21 -9.92
CA ILE A 108 -4.12 0.57 -10.22
C ILE A 108 -3.15 -0.42 -9.60
N GLU A 109 -2.00 -0.60 -10.24
CA GLU A 109 -0.81 -1.18 -9.62
C GLU A 109 0.07 -0.05 -9.09
N CYS A 110 0.60 -0.20 -7.87
CA CYS A 110 1.57 0.72 -7.29
C CYS A 110 2.91 0.02 -7.05
N GLN A 111 4.01 0.67 -7.46
CA GLN A 111 5.37 0.25 -7.16
C GLN A 111 6.05 1.31 -6.29
N LEU A 112 6.69 0.86 -5.21
CA LEU A 112 7.29 1.75 -4.21
C LEU A 112 8.81 1.81 -4.33
N GLU A 113 9.38 3.02 -4.47
CA GLU A 113 10.81 3.26 -4.24
C GLU A 113 11.12 3.41 -2.75
N THR A 114 10.14 3.82 -1.96
CA THR A 114 10.25 4.05 -0.51
C THR A 114 9.12 3.32 0.20
N GLY A 115 9.21 3.15 1.51
CA GLY A 115 8.17 2.50 2.33
C GLY A 115 7.79 3.35 3.54
N ARG A 116 7.17 4.51 3.32
CA ARG A 116 6.70 5.37 4.41
C ARG A 116 5.33 4.90 4.91
N THR A 117 5.02 5.23 6.14
CA THR A 117 3.70 4.92 6.75
C THR A 117 2.59 5.46 5.86
N HIS A 118 1.61 4.63 5.53
CA HIS A 118 0.45 4.94 4.70
C HIS A 118 0.79 5.53 3.31
N GLN A 119 1.97 5.26 2.76
CA GLN A 119 2.50 5.98 1.59
C GLN A 119 1.55 5.96 0.39
N ILE A 120 1.07 4.79 -0.05
CA ILE A 120 0.14 4.69 -1.20
C ILE A 120 -1.15 5.46 -0.90
N ARG A 121 -1.72 5.28 0.28
CA ARG A 121 -2.97 5.90 0.71
C ARG A 121 -2.87 7.43 0.71
N THR A 122 -1.77 7.95 1.27
CA THR A 122 -1.50 9.39 1.35
C THR A 122 -1.22 9.99 -0.03
N HIS A 123 -0.40 9.33 -0.85
CA HIS A 123 -0.07 9.78 -2.21
C HIS A 123 -1.30 9.79 -3.12
N MET A 124 -2.12 8.73 -3.09
CA MET A 124 -3.32 8.68 -3.91
C MET A 124 -4.37 9.70 -3.48
N ARG A 125 -4.54 9.93 -2.16
CA ARG A 125 -5.37 11.05 -1.67
C ARG A 125 -4.83 12.40 -2.14
N HIS A 126 -3.53 12.61 -2.10
CA HIS A 126 -2.87 13.85 -2.49
C HIS A 126 -3.17 14.24 -3.95
N ILE A 127 -3.22 13.26 -4.84
CA ILE A 127 -3.58 13.49 -6.26
C ILE A 127 -5.09 13.43 -6.53
N GLY A 128 -5.93 13.41 -5.49
CA GLY A 128 -7.39 13.45 -5.59
C GLY A 128 -8.09 12.12 -5.87
N HIS A 129 -7.38 11.01 -5.68
CA HIS A 129 -7.86 9.63 -5.88
C HIS A 129 -7.70 8.78 -4.61
N PRO A 130 -8.36 9.10 -3.47
CA PRO A 130 -8.23 8.29 -2.26
C PRO A 130 -8.66 6.84 -2.53
N LEU A 131 -8.11 5.89 -1.75
CA LEU A 131 -8.45 4.49 -1.89
C LEU A 131 -9.91 4.24 -1.52
N PHE A 132 -10.53 3.31 -2.23
CA PHE A 132 -11.90 2.88 -1.96
C PHE A 132 -12.02 2.29 -0.56
N ASN A 133 -13.01 2.72 0.18
CA ASN A 133 -13.29 2.38 1.58
C ASN A 133 -12.14 2.64 2.57
N ASP A 134 -11.30 3.64 2.29
CA ASP A 134 -10.27 4.09 3.24
C ASP A 134 -10.85 5.14 4.19
N ALA A 135 -11.39 4.70 5.33
CA ALA A 135 -12.01 5.57 6.33
C ALA A 135 -11.06 6.65 6.87
N ARG A 136 -9.76 6.34 6.97
CA ARG A 136 -8.77 7.29 7.48
C ARG A 136 -8.46 8.42 6.51
N TYR A 137 -8.57 8.17 5.21
CA TYR A 137 -8.25 9.13 4.16
C TYR A 137 -9.48 9.58 3.36
N GLY A 138 -10.70 9.32 3.91
CA GLY A 138 -11.96 9.84 3.39
C GLY A 138 -12.49 9.11 2.15
N GLY A 139 -12.06 7.87 1.93
CA GLY A 139 -12.54 7.01 0.85
C GLY A 139 -13.76 6.16 1.19
N ASP A 140 -14.27 6.24 2.42
CA ASP A 140 -15.37 5.48 2.99
C ASP A 140 -16.77 6.08 2.74
N LYS A 141 -16.85 6.96 1.77
CA LYS A 141 -18.10 7.60 1.32
C LYS A 141 -18.13 7.69 -0.20
N VAL A 142 -19.32 7.89 -0.75
CA VAL A 142 -19.50 8.06 -2.20
C VAL A 142 -18.85 9.37 -2.65
N LEU A 143 -17.70 9.28 -3.30
CA LEU A 143 -16.94 10.45 -3.76
C LEU A 143 -17.20 10.76 -5.24
N ARG A 144 -17.60 9.76 -6.02
CA ARG A 144 -17.86 9.87 -7.46
C ARG A 144 -19.04 9.00 -7.82
N GLY A 145 -19.76 9.36 -8.89
CA GLY A 145 -20.87 8.60 -9.41
C GLY A 145 -22.15 9.42 -9.53
N THR A 146 -23.28 8.76 -9.52
CA THR A 146 -24.60 9.39 -9.62
C THR A 146 -25.20 9.64 -8.23
N THR A 147 -26.20 10.53 -8.15
CA THR A 147 -26.94 10.82 -6.92
C THR A 147 -28.10 9.84 -6.69
N SER A 148 -28.28 8.83 -7.55
CA SER A 148 -29.41 7.89 -7.44
C SER A 148 -29.31 7.03 -6.17
N GLY A 149 -30.45 6.73 -5.56
CA GLY A 149 -30.52 5.87 -4.38
C GLY A 149 -30.00 4.45 -4.67
N ALA A 150 -30.23 3.93 -5.87
CA ALA A 150 -29.72 2.62 -6.29
C ALA A 150 -28.19 2.58 -6.33
N TYR A 151 -27.54 3.62 -6.88
CA TYR A 151 -26.09 3.71 -6.90
C TYR A 151 -25.49 3.82 -5.49
N ASN A 152 -26.08 4.66 -4.65
CA ASN A 152 -25.63 4.81 -3.26
C ASN A 152 -25.79 3.50 -2.47
N SER A 153 -26.87 2.73 -2.70
CA SER A 153 -27.05 1.40 -2.09
C SER A 153 -26.03 0.39 -2.62
N PHE A 154 -25.75 0.39 -3.92
CA PHE A 154 -24.72 -0.44 -4.52
C PHE A 154 -23.33 -0.18 -3.88
N ILE A 155 -22.93 1.09 -3.76
CA ILE A 155 -21.63 1.44 -3.14
C ILE A 155 -21.58 1.03 -1.66
N ARG A 156 -22.68 1.19 -0.91
CA ARG A 156 -22.75 0.72 0.48
C ARG A 156 -22.53 -0.80 0.58
N ASN A 157 -23.17 -1.57 -0.28
CA ASN A 157 -22.95 -3.02 -0.34
C ASN A 157 -21.49 -3.35 -0.68
N CYS A 158 -20.85 -2.59 -1.59
CA CYS A 158 -19.42 -2.76 -1.86
C CYS A 158 -18.54 -2.46 -0.63
N PHE A 159 -18.91 -1.46 0.18
CA PHE A 159 -18.19 -1.17 1.43
C PHE A 159 -18.38 -2.28 2.48
N GLU A 160 -19.53 -2.93 2.53
CA GLU A 160 -19.77 -4.09 3.40
C GLU A 160 -18.96 -5.30 2.95
N ILE A 161 -18.84 -5.53 1.64
CA ILE A 161 -18.03 -6.62 1.08
C ILE A 161 -16.53 -6.39 1.34
N CYS A 162 -16.02 -5.17 1.14
CA CYS A 162 -14.64 -4.80 1.42
C CYS A 162 -14.59 -3.75 2.55
N PRO A 163 -14.69 -4.16 3.85
CA PRO A 163 -14.84 -3.25 4.99
C PRO A 163 -13.51 -2.62 5.44
N ARG A 164 -12.63 -2.33 4.51
CA ARG A 164 -11.29 -1.81 4.71
C ARG A 164 -10.79 -1.07 3.48
N GLN A 165 -9.67 -0.35 3.60
CA GLN A 165 -9.04 0.22 2.41
C GLN A 165 -8.77 -0.88 1.37
N ALA A 166 -9.22 -0.67 0.15
CA ALA A 166 -9.00 -1.60 -0.97
C ALA A 166 -7.53 -1.52 -1.44
N LEU A 167 -6.65 -2.16 -0.66
CA LEU A 167 -5.19 -2.23 -0.86
C LEU A 167 -4.69 -3.65 -0.60
N HIS A 168 -3.89 -4.16 -1.53
CA HIS A 168 -3.36 -5.51 -1.49
C HIS A 168 -1.88 -5.55 -1.90
N ALA A 169 -1.01 -6.11 -1.03
CA ALA A 169 0.40 -6.36 -1.33
C ALA A 169 0.53 -7.56 -2.27
N ARG A 170 0.54 -7.29 -3.57
CA ARG A 170 0.40 -8.26 -4.66
C ARG A 170 1.63 -9.11 -4.89
N THR A 171 2.83 -8.47 -4.93
CA THR A 171 4.09 -9.15 -5.15
C THR A 171 5.15 -8.68 -4.17
N LEU A 172 6.04 -9.61 -3.82
CA LEU A 172 7.22 -9.35 -2.99
C LEU A 172 8.41 -10.14 -3.53
N GLY A 173 9.47 -9.43 -3.92
CA GLY A 173 10.72 -10.03 -4.35
C GLY A 173 11.90 -9.54 -3.50
N PHE A 174 12.79 -10.47 -3.15
CA PHE A 174 14.02 -10.21 -2.40
C PHE A 174 15.04 -11.32 -2.63
N LYS A 175 16.30 -11.10 -2.26
CA LYS A 175 17.32 -12.17 -2.25
C LYS A 175 17.24 -12.98 -0.97
N HIS A 176 17.24 -14.31 -1.10
CA HIS A 176 17.25 -15.20 0.05
C HIS A 176 18.46 -14.90 0.95
N PRO A 177 18.25 -14.69 2.28
CA PRO A 177 19.30 -14.16 3.15
C PRO A 177 20.50 -15.08 3.35
N THR A 178 20.36 -16.38 3.08
CA THR A 178 21.43 -17.36 3.20
C THR A 178 22.01 -17.76 1.86
N THR A 179 21.16 -18.10 0.86
CA THR A 179 21.65 -18.62 -0.44
C THR A 179 21.96 -17.53 -1.44
N GLY A 180 21.40 -16.32 -1.27
CA GLY A 180 21.52 -15.21 -2.22
C GLY A 180 20.64 -15.33 -3.48
N GLU A 181 19.86 -16.41 -3.58
CA GLU A 181 18.94 -16.64 -4.71
C GLU A 181 17.83 -15.59 -4.75
N GLU A 182 17.45 -15.18 -5.97
CA GLU A 182 16.30 -14.31 -6.17
C GLU A 182 15.00 -15.05 -5.84
N MET A 183 14.22 -14.46 -4.95
CA MET A 183 12.93 -14.98 -4.53
C MET A 183 11.84 -14.03 -4.96
N ASP A 184 10.84 -14.53 -5.69
CA ASP A 184 9.67 -13.77 -6.11
C ASP A 184 8.39 -14.49 -5.70
N PHE A 185 7.54 -13.77 -4.98
CA PHE A 185 6.26 -14.27 -4.51
C PHE A 185 5.13 -13.42 -5.05
N SER A 186 3.98 -14.05 -5.27
CA SER A 186 2.74 -13.37 -5.62
C SER A 186 1.57 -13.94 -4.85
N ALA A 187 0.63 -13.09 -4.44
CA ALA A 187 -0.63 -13.47 -3.81
C ALA A 187 -1.79 -12.91 -4.62
N PHE A 188 -2.81 -13.72 -4.89
CA PHE A 188 -4.04 -13.22 -5.51
C PHE A 188 -4.81 -12.35 -4.49
N PRO A 189 -5.49 -11.29 -4.98
CA PRO A 189 -6.39 -10.53 -4.12
C PRO A 189 -7.41 -11.45 -3.43
N PRO A 190 -7.71 -11.21 -2.15
CA PRO A 190 -8.71 -11.98 -1.43
C PRO A 190 -10.11 -11.73 -1.97
N GLN A 191 -11.08 -12.53 -1.52
CA GLN A 191 -12.45 -12.53 -2.06
C GLN A 191 -13.15 -11.17 -1.90
N ASP A 192 -12.87 -10.46 -0.81
CA ASP A 192 -13.40 -9.13 -0.52
C ASP A 192 -12.88 -8.02 -1.47
N PHE A 193 -11.80 -8.30 -2.20
CA PHE A 193 -11.18 -7.35 -3.16
C PHE A 193 -11.55 -7.68 -4.62
N LYS A 194 -12.18 -8.82 -4.89
CA LYS A 194 -12.57 -9.26 -6.24
C LYS A 194 -13.97 -8.76 -6.58
#